data_aec0bf645768be4df834946de4476c98
#
_entry.id   aec0bf645768be4df834946de4476c98
#
_cell.length_a   1.000
_cell.length_b   1.000
_cell.length_c   1.000
_cell.angle_alpha   90.00
_cell.angle_beta   90.00
_cell.angle_gamma   90.00
#
_symmetry.space_group_name_H-M   'P 1'
#
loop_
_entity.id
_entity.type
_entity.pdbx_description
1 polymer ?
#
loop_
_entity_poly.entity_id
_entity_poly.type
_entity_poly.pdbx_seq_one_letter_code
_entity_poly.pdbx_strand_id
1 'polypeptide(L)'
;MISLKNTPSLVVHGGINMDVIGITQTIPESGQTVVGQESFFSAGGKGANQSVAIARLGAKVSLIGVVGEDYFGPILLEGLQKEGVDISAISTDQNTNSGLAIILLDSERENRILVIPGANLNQSNLEFGSIESKISKSSYVLLQGEIDQNASIKTAETARKHAVKVVLDPAPAENISKELLNSSDIITPNQAEASSITGIDVIDVQSAKEACQALLGFGPSVAITRIGDMGAYYISSSGEQGHINAFKTEVVDSVAAGDAFNGSLTVSLANGTTLQQAVHNAVAAGSLATTVKGAQGSMPTADQVKNLIAKGKHS
;
A
#
# COMPACT_ATOMS: atom_id res chain seq x y z
N MET A 1 31.91 11.52 -15.56
CA MET A 1 31.26 11.92 -14.29
C MET A 1 29.87 11.32 -14.32
N ILE A 2 29.63 10.26 -13.53
CA ILE A 2 28.30 9.67 -13.35
C ILE A 2 27.52 10.71 -12.52
N SER A 3 26.51 11.34 -13.15
CA SER A 3 25.58 12.23 -12.48
C SER A 3 25.00 11.45 -11.29
N LEU A 4 25.21 11.94 -10.08
CA LEU A 4 24.48 11.52 -8.89
C LEU A 4 22.99 11.82 -9.20
N LYS A 5 22.24 10.81 -9.68
CA LYS A 5 20.80 10.93 -9.77
C LYS A 5 20.32 11.26 -8.35
N ASN A 6 19.67 12.42 -8.19
CA ASN A 6 19.06 12.79 -6.92
C ASN A 6 18.14 11.66 -6.48
N THR A 7 18.32 11.17 -5.25
CA THR A 7 17.42 10.16 -4.66
C THR A 7 15.99 10.69 -4.74
N PRO A 8 15.04 9.96 -5.35
CA PRO A 8 13.67 10.43 -5.48
C PRO A 8 13.04 10.65 -4.11
N SER A 9 12.19 11.67 -4.00
CA SER A 9 11.40 11.95 -2.82
C SER A 9 9.95 11.64 -3.11
N LEU A 10 9.30 10.90 -2.21
CA LEU A 10 7.94 10.42 -2.33
C LEU A 10 7.13 10.85 -1.10
N VAL A 11 5.84 11.00 -1.26
CA VAL A 11 4.91 11.26 -0.17
C VAL A 11 3.90 10.13 -0.13
N VAL A 12 3.61 9.64 1.06
CA VAL A 12 2.49 8.72 1.31
C VAL A 12 1.52 9.44 2.23
N HIS A 13 0.23 9.43 1.91
CA HIS A 13 -0.81 9.88 2.81
C HIS A 13 -1.76 8.72 3.06
N GLY A 14 -1.74 8.15 4.27
CA GLY A 14 -2.47 6.91 4.52
C GLY A 14 -2.50 6.45 5.97
N GLY A 15 -3.10 5.28 6.17
CA GLY A 15 -3.35 4.69 7.48
C GLY A 15 -2.10 4.22 8.20
N ILE A 16 -2.13 4.37 9.52
CA ILE A 16 -1.12 3.92 10.48
C ILE A 16 -1.86 3.12 11.56
N ASN A 17 -1.61 1.82 11.64
CA ASN A 17 -2.33 0.91 12.53
C ASN A 17 -1.38 0.13 13.44
N MET A 18 -1.90 -0.28 14.58
CA MET A 18 -1.35 -1.39 15.33
C MET A 18 -2.19 -2.63 15.05
N ASP A 19 -1.57 -3.70 14.58
CA ASP A 19 -2.20 -4.99 14.38
C ASP A 19 -2.04 -5.83 15.64
N VAL A 20 -3.15 -6.28 16.21
CA VAL A 20 -3.22 -7.19 17.37
C VAL A 20 -3.63 -8.56 16.85
N ILE A 21 -2.68 -9.46 16.82
CA ILE A 21 -2.86 -10.80 16.26
C ILE A 21 -3.06 -11.81 17.40
N GLY A 22 -4.18 -12.53 17.36
CA GLY A 22 -4.44 -13.67 18.24
C GLY A 22 -4.48 -14.97 17.43
N ILE A 23 -3.72 -15.98 17.86
CA ILE A 23 -3.73 -17.31 17.24
C ILE A 23 -4.55 -18.25 18.13
N THR A 24 -5.48 -18.95 17.51
CA THR A 24 -6.36 -19.91 18.18
C THR A 24 -6.51 -21.18 17.35
N GLN A 25 -7.03 -22.25 17.93
CA GLN A 25 -7.33 -23.46 17.20
C GLN A 25 -8.60 -23.32 16.36
N THR A 26 -9.59 -22.61 16.88
CA THR A 26 -10.87 -22.32 16.22
C THR A 26 -11.27 -20.87 16.53
N ILE A 27 -11.82 -20.17 15.56
CA ILE A 27 -12.37 -18.84 15.78
C ILE A 27 -13.67 -18.94 16.59
N PRO A 28 -13.88 -18.11 17.64
CA PRO A 28 -15.07 -18.19 18.47
C PRO A 28 -16.36 -17.89 17.69
N GLU A 29 -17.40 -18.67 17.91
CA GLU A 29 -18.75 -18.37 17.46
C GLU A 29 -19.44 -17.36 18.37
N SER A 30 -20.64 -16.90 17.99
CA SER A 30 -21.43 -15.97 18.81
C SER A 30 -21.69 -16.55 20.21
N GLY A 31 -21.29 -15.81 21.25
CA GLY A 31 -21.42 -16.20 22.66
C GLY A 31 -20.38 -17.21 23.15
N GLN A 32 -19.44 -17.64 22.31
CA GLN A 32 -18.39 -18.59 22.68
C GLN A 32 -17.13 -17.87 23.20
N THR A 33 -16.49 -18.48 24.21
CA THR A 33 -15.14 -18.10 24.65
C THR A 33 -14.18 -19.23 24.28
N VAL A 34 -13.10 -18.90 23.57
CA VAL A 34 -12.03 -19.85 23.23
C VAL A 34 -10.71 -19.42 23.89
N VAL A 35 -9.86 -20.40 24.18
CA VAL A 35 -8.52 -20.14 24.69
C VAL A 35 -7.57 -20.02 23.51
N GLY A 36 -6.92 -18.86 23.38
CA GLY A 36 -5.88 -18.62 22.37
C GLY A 36 -4.57 -19.34 22.72
N GLN A 37 -3.73 -19.53 21.71
CA GLN A 37 -2.42 -20.19 21.84
C GLN A 37 -1.30 -19.15 21.96
N GLU A 38 -1.37 -18.07 21.20
CA GLU A 38 -0.36 -17.04 21.11
C GLU A 38 -1.00 -15.68 20.75
N SER A 39 -0.35 -14.60 21.14
CA SER A 39 -0.69 -13.26 20.68
C SER A 39 0.56 -12.41 20.50
N PHE A 40 0.53 -11.50 19.53
CA PHE A 40 1.60 -10.54 19.29
C PHE A 40 1.07 -9.26 18.66
N PHE A 41 1.86 -8.19 18.76
CA PHE A 41 1.59 -6.90 18.13
C PHE A 41 2.50 -6.72 16.92
N SER A 42 1.97 -6.12 15.87
CA SER A 42 2.72 -5.78 14.66
C SER A 42 2.33 -4.38 14.18
N ALA A 43 3.31 -3.57 13.84
CA ALA A 43 3.01 -2.31 13.17
C ALA A 43 2.46 -2.59 11.76
N GLY A 44 1.36 -1.91 11.42
CA GLY A 44 0.60 -2.09 10.20
C GLY A 44 0.04 -0.76 9.69
N GLY A 45 -1.02 -0.86 8.89
CA GLY A 45 -1.60 0.25 8.13
C GLY A 45 -0.92 0.43 6.78
N LYS A 46 -1.73 0.51 5.71
CA LYS A 46 -1.21 0.55 4.33
C LYS A 46 -0.27 1.73 4.08
N GLY A 47 -0.61 2.91 4.61
CA GLY A 47 0.25 4.08 4.49
C GLY A 47 1.62 3.87 5.15
N ALA A 48 1.64 3.31 6.35
CA ALA A 48 2.87 2.98 7.07
C ALA A 48 3.67 1.88 6.34
N ASN A 49 3.02 0.80 5.91
CA ASN A 49 3.65 -0.31 5.19
C ASN A 49 4.30 0.14 3.89
N GLN A 50 3.57 0.91 3.06
CA GLN A 50 4.07 1.44 1.79
C GLN A 50 5.24 2.40 2.01
N SER A 51 5.21 3.19 3.09
CA SER A 51 6.32 4.08 3.46
C SER A 51 7.58 3.29 3.82
N VAL A 52 7.45 2.22 4.61
CA VAL A 52 8.57 1.33 4.94
C VAL A 52 9.12 0.65 3.69
N ALA A 53 8.24 0.17 2.79
CA ALA A 53 8.67 -0.41 1.51
C ALA A 53 9.50 0.58 0.68
N ILE A 54 9.05 1.83 0.56
CA ILE A 54 9.75 2.90 -0.16
C ILE A 54 11.12 3.17 0.46
N ALA A 55 11.19 3.30 1.78
CA ALA A 55 12.43 3.59 2.49
C ALA A 55 13.46 2.46 2.29
N ARG A 56 13.05 1.19 2.46
CA ARG A 56 13.92 0.02 2.26
C ARG A 56 14.39 -0.15 0.82
N LEU A 57 13.63 0.38 -0.15
CA LEU A 57 14.02 0.43 -1.56
C LEU A 57 14.94 1.61 -1.89
N GLY A 58 15.31 2.42 -0.90
CA GLY A 58 16.34 3.46 -1.01
C GLY A 58 15.85 4.82 -1.50
N ALA A 59 14.54 5.07 -1.53
CA ALA A 59 13.99 6.40 -1.80
C ALA A 59 13.72 7.18 -0.50
N LYS A 60 13.67 8.50 -0.58
CA LYS A 60 13.20 9.35 0.52
C LYS A 60 11.68 9.31 0.55
N VAL A 61 11.10 9.17 1.75
CA VAL A 61 9.65 9.14 1.92
C VAL A 61 9.23 9.95 3.13
N SER A 62 8.18 10.76 2.96
CA SER A 62 7.47 11.42 4.07
C SER A 62 6.08 10.81 4.18
N LEU A 63 5.71 10.36 5.37
CA LEU A 63 4.37 9.87 5.67
C LEU A 63 3.52 11.00 6.27
N ILE A 64 2.35 11.20 5.69
CA ILE A 64 1.28 12.05 6.19
C ILE A 64 0.24 11.14 6.83
N GLY A 65 -0.18 11.43 8.05
CA GLY A 65 -1.16 10.62 8.76
C GLY A 65 -1.45 11.14 10.16
N VAL A 66 -2.26 10.40 10.89
CA VAL A 66 -2.61 10.73 12.27
C VAL A 66 -2.53 9.48 13.13
N VAL A 67 -1.90 9.60 14.30
CA VAL A 67 -1.91 8.59 15.37
C VAL A 67 -2.64 9.14 16.58
N GLY A 68 -3.07 8.29 17.50
CA GLY A 68 -3.66 8.71 18.77
C GLY A 68 -2.62 9.03 19.82
N GLU A 69 -2.99 9.83 20.84
CA GLU A 69 -2.24 9.99 22.09
C GLU A 69 -2.54 8.81 23.02
N ASP A 70 -2.20 7.60 22.57
CA ASP A 70 -2.40 6.34 23.28
C ASP A 70 -1.08 5.56 23.45
N TYR A 71 -1.18 4.35 23.96
CA TYR A 71 -0.01 3.49 24.15
C TYR A 71 0.69 3.14 22.83
N PHE A 72 -0.04 3.03 21.71
CA PHE A 72 0.50 2.59 20.44
C PHE A 72 1.09 3.71 19.59
N GLY A 73 0.57 4.93 19.69
CA GLY A 73 1.05 6.07 18.90
C GLY A 73 2.57 6.26 18.93
N PRO A 74 3.20 6.41 20.10
CA PRO A 74 4.66 6.55 20.21
C PRO A 74 5.43 5.36 19.64
N ILE A 75 4.94 4.14 19.82
CA ILE A 75 5.58 2.90 19.33
C ILE A 75 5.58 2.88 17.80
N LEU A 76 4.45 3.23 17.17
CA LEU A 76 4.30 3.30 15.73
C LEU A 76 5.21 4.36 15.11
N LEU A 77 5.28 5.55 15.72
CA LEU A 77 6.15 6.64 15.26
C LEU A 77 7.64 6.27 15.35
N GLU A 78 8.06 5.68 16.49
CA GLU A 78 9.44 5.23 16.67
C GLU A 78 9.83 4.14 15.66
N GLY A 79 8.92 3.20 15.38
CA GLY A 79 9.10 2.16 14.37
C GLY A 79 9.34 2.75 12.97
N LEU A 80 8.49 3.65 12.54
CA LEU A 80 8.61 4.34 11.25
C LEU A 80 9.91 5.13 11.13
N GLN A 81 10.29 5.84 12.20
CA GLN A 81 11.53 6.62 12.23
C GLN A 81 12.78 5.73 12.11
N LYS A 82 12.79 4.56 12.77
CA LYS A 82 13.85 3.56 12.65
C LYS A 82 14.00 3.01 11.24
N GLU A 83 12.90 2.91 10.50
CA GLU A 83 12.90 2.50 9.08
C GLU A 83 13.30 3.64 8.12
N GLY A 84 13.59 4.85 8.64
CA GLY A 84 14.02 5.99 7.82
C GLY A 84 12.87 6.77 7.17
N VAL A 85 11.64 6.58 7.62
CA VAL A 85 10.47 7.35 7.17
C VAL A 85 10.48 8.72 7.85
N ASP A 86 10.30 9.79 7.07
CA ASP A 86 10.08 11.13 7.62
C ASP A 86 8.66 11.25 8.17
N ILE A 87 8.57 11.30 9.51
CA ILE A 87 7.32 11.37 10.27
C ILE A 87 6.89 12.80 10.62
N SER A 88 7.59 13.82 10.15
CA SER A 88 7.34 15.23 10.54
C SER A 88 6.01 15.79 10.05
N ALA A 89 5.27 15.04 9.22
CA ALA A 89 3.91 15.36 8.79
C ALA A 89 2.85 14.43 9.41
N ILE A 90 3.21 13.68 10.44
CA ILE A 90 2.26 12.90 11.22
C ILE A 90 1.82 13.74 12.42
N SER A 91 0.51 13.89 12.61
CA SER A 91 -0.08 14.55 13.77
C SER A 91 -0.51 13.54 14.83
N THR A 92 -0.62 14.00 16.08
CA THR A 92 -1.17 13.21 17.19
C THR A 92 -2.54 13.75 17.56
N ASP A 93 -3.54 12.90 17.63
CA ASP A 93 -4.89 13.22 18.09
C ASP A 93 -5.03 12.89 19.57
N GLN A 94 -5.41 13.89 20.38
CA GLN A 94 -5.56 13.74 21.83
C GLN A 94 -6.89 13.09 22.25
N ASN A 95 -7.84 12.97 21.33
CA ASN A 95 -9.20 12.54 21.64
C ASN A 95 -9.57 11.17 21.06
N THR A 96 -8.71 10.62 20.18
CA THR A 96 -9.00 9.38 19.47
C THR A 96 -7.77 8.48 19.52
N ASN A 97 -7.97 7.18 19.75
CA ASN A 97 -6.89 6.21 19.75
C ASN A 97 -6.33 6.00 18.33
N SER A 98 -5.10 5.52 18.25
CA SER A 98 -4.47 5.08 17.01
C SER A 98 -5.31 4.02 16.29
N GLY A 99 -5.16 3.93 14.97
CA GLY A 99 -5.79 2.86 14.20
C GLY A 99 -5.38 1.47 14.71
N LEU A 100 -6.34 0.55 14.75
CA LEU A 100 -6.16 -0.80 15.26
C LEU A 100 -6.76 -1.82 14.29
N ALA A 101 -6.04 -2.92 14.03
CA ALA A 101 -6.61 -4.11 13.41
C ALA A 101 -6.54 -5.27 14.41
N ILE A 102 -7.68 -5.90 14.69
CA ILE A 102 -7.76 -7.12 15.49
C ILE A 102 -7.86 -8.27 14.52
N ILE A 103 -6.87 -9.16 14.53
CA ILE A 103 -6.73 -10.26 13.60
C ILE A 103 -6.77 -11.56 14.37
N LEU A 104 -7.75 -12.39 14.11
CA LEU A 104 -7.81 -13.76 14.61
C LEU A 104 -7.38 -14.72 13.51
N LEU A 105 -6.43 -15.59 13.84
CA LEU A 105 -5.93 -16.64 12.95
C LEU A 105 -6.25 -17.99 13.56
N ASP A 106 -6.84 -18.88 12.79
CA ASP A 106 -7.09 -20.27 13.21
C ASP A 106 -5.98 -21.23 12.77
N SER A 107 -6.15 -22.52 13.09
CA SER A 107 -5.20 -23.58 12.76
C SER A 107 -5.05 -23.83 11.25
N GLU A 108 -6.02 -23.44 10.44
CA GLU A 108 -6.00 -23.52 8.97
C GLU A 108 -5.43 -22.27 8.32
N ARG A 109 -5.02 -21.27 9.16
CA ARG A 109 -4.55 -19.94 8.76
C ARG A 109 -5.63 -19.09 8.11
N GLU A 110 -6.90 -19.42 8.29
CA GLU A 110 -7.98 -18.51 7.97
C GLU A 110 -7.98 -17.33 8.94
N ASN A 111 -8.21 -16.13 8.41
CA ASN A 111 -8.23 -14.93 9.22
C ASN A 111 -9.64 -14.33 9.31
N ARG A 112 -9.89 -13.66 10.44
CA ARG A 112 -10.97 -12.70 10.60
C ARG A 112 -10.38 -11.41 11.11
N ILE A 113 -10.68 -10.33 10.41
CA ILE A 113 -10.06 -9.03 10.65
C ILE A 113 -11.16 -8.02 10.98
N LEU A 114 -11.01 -7.34 12.12
CA LEU A 114 -11.79 -6.18 12.50
C LEU A 114 -10.87 -4.96 12.48
N VAL A 115 -11.14 -4.02 11.57
CA VAL A 115 -10.41 -2.75 11.50
C VAL A 115 -11.16 -1.68 12.26
N ILE A 116 -10.47 -1.00 13.15
CA ILE A 116 -10.95 0.16 13.91
C ILE A 116 -10.08 1.35 13.44
N PRO A 117 -10.62 2.22 12.55
CA PRO A 117 -9.80 3.26 11.93
C PRO A 117 -9.19 4.25 12.93
N GLY A 118 -9.90 4.56 14.02
CA GLY A 118 -9.42 5.48 15.05
C GLY A 118 -8.99 6.82 14.45
N ALA A 119 -7.82 7.31 14.85
CA ALA A 119 -7.25 8.58 14.43
C ALA A 119 -7.03 8.70 12.91
N ASN A 120 -6.99 7.60 12.17
CA ASN A 120 -6.90 7.64 10.70
C ASN A 120 -8.06 8.38 10.03
N LEU A 121 -9.24 8.49 10.66
CA LEU A 121 -10.35 9.29 10.15
C LEU A 121 -10.28 10.75 10.56
N ASN A 122 -9.43 11.12 11.52
CA ASN A 122 -9.33 12.48 12.07
C ASN A 122 -8.25 13.31 11.38
N GLN A 123 -8.43 13.60 10.10
CA GLN A 123 -7.45 14.32 9.29
C GLN A 123 -7.54 15.85 9.42
N SER A 124 -8.48 16.38 10.23
CA SER A 124 -8.69 17.83 10.41
C SER A 124 -7.53 18.54 11.13
N ASN A 125 -6.73 17.79 11.89
CA ASN A 125 -5.58 18.31 12.65
C ASN A 125 -4.30 18.44 11.81
N LEU A 126 -4.35 18.07 10.54
CA LEU A 126 -3.21 18.16 9.66
C LEU A 126 -2.94 19.59 9.20
N GLU A 127 -1.69 20.03 9.35
CA GLU A 127 -1.24 21.34 8.84
C GLU A 127 -1.01 21.29 7.34
N PHE A 128 -2.03 21.60 6.55
CA PHE A 128 -1.99 21.50 5.08
C PHE A 128 -0.87 22.34 4.43
N GLY A 129 -0.44 23.46 5.01
CA GLY A 129 0.70 24.24 4.50
C GLY A 129 2.02 23.47 4.52
N SER A 130 2.27 22.72 5.59
CA SER A 130 3.43 21.85 5.73
C SER A 130 3.35 20.67 4.75
N ILE A 131 2.16 20.08 4.59
CA ILE A 131 1.88 18.98 3.65
C ILE A 131 2.11 19.41 2.20
N GLU A 132 1.60 20.57 1.79
CA GLU A 132 1.80 21.11 0.44
C GLU A 132 3.28 21.31 0.12
N SER A 133 4.09 21.79 1.09
CA SER A 133 5.54 21.91 0.93
C SER A 133 6.25 20.58 0.70
N LYS A 134 5.74 19.46 1.27
CA LYS A 134 6.31 18.12 1.02
C LYS A 134 5.87 17.58 -0.34
N ILE A 135 4.60 17.71 -0.67
CA ILE A 135 4.03 17.28 -1.95
C ILE A 135 4.74 17.98 -3.12
N SER A 136 4.89 19.30 -3.06
CA SER A 136 5.51 20.09 -4.15
C SER A 136 6.97 19.71 -4.45
N LYS A 137 7.64 19.02 -3.53
CA LYS A 137 9.03 18.55 -3.66
C LYS A 137 9.12 17.06 -3.96
N SER A 138 7.99 16.38 -4.06
CA SER A 138 7.92 14.94 -4.32
C SER A 138 7.75 14.63 -5.81
N SER A 139 8.10 13.42 -6.20
CA SER A 139 7.86 12.91 -7.56
C SER A 139 6.49 12.26 -7.69
N TYR A 140 6.03 11.60 -6.63
CA TYR A 140 4.75 10.91 -6.56
C TYR A 140 4.13 11.04 -5.16
N VAL A 141 2.81 10.95 -5.13
CA VAL A 141 2.01 10.77 -3.92
C VAL A 141 1.32 9.41 -4.00
N LEU A 142 1.37 8.63 -2.91
CA LEU A 142 0.61 7.39 -2.75
C LEU A 142 -0.56 7.61 -1.80
N LEU A 143 -1.72 7.11 -2.21
CA LEU A 143 -2.98 7.14 -1.45
C LEU A 143 -3.56 5.73 -1.33
N GLN A 144 -4.32 5.48 -0.27
CA GLN A 144 -5.07 4.24 -0.05
C GLN A 144 -6.46 4.57 0.49
N GLY A 145 -7.26 3.53 0.78
CA GLY A 145 -8.64 3.67 1.28
C GLY A 145 -8.80 3.63 2.80
N GLU A 146 -7.73 3.79 3.58
CA GLU A 146 -7.78 3.63 5.05
C GLU A 146 -7.98 4.93 5.84
N ILE A 147 -8.00 6.07 5.17
CA ILE A 147 -8.20 7.39 5.78
C ILE A 147 -9.45 8.07 5.24
N ASP A 148 -9.83 9.21 5.82
CA ASP A 148 -10.91 10.03 5.27
C ASP A 148 -10.66 10.37 3.80
N GLN A 149 -11.59 10.01 2.93
CA GLN A 149 -11.47 10.21 1.49
C GLN A 149 -11.41 11.68 1.08
N ASN A 150 -12.05 12.59 1.82
CA ASN A 150 -11.95 14.02 1.54
C ASN A 150 -10.52 14.51 1.75
N ALA A 151 -9.81 13.99 2.75
CA ALA A 151 -8.39 14.28 2.94
C ALA A 151 -7.53 13.74 1.80
N SER A 152 -7.81 12.51 1.32
CA SER A 152 -7.15 11.91 0.17
C SER A 152 -7.38 12.73 -1.10
N ILE A 153 -8.62 13.15 -1.37
CA ILE A 153 -9.00 13.98 -2.53
C ILE A 153 -8.26 15.33 -2.47
N LYS A 154 -8.27 16.00 -1.32
CA LYS A 154 -7.55 17.26 -1.13
C LYS A 154 -6.04 17.13 -1.35
N THR A 155 -5.47 16.00 -0.93
CA THR A 155 -4.05 15.68 -1.18
C THR A 155 -3.79 15.47 -2.67
N ALA A 156 -4.66 14.75 -3.38
CA ALA A 156 -4.56 14.55 -4.82
C ALA A 156 -4.70 15.86 -5.61
N GLU A 157 -5.63 16.74 -5.21
CA GLU A 157 -5.77 18.08 -5.78
C GLU A 157 -4.50 18.93 -5.57
N THR A 158 -3.90 18.85 -4.38
CA THR A 158 -2.64 19.53 -4.08
C THR A 158 -1.51 18.97 -4.95
N ALA A 159 -1.41 17.67 -5.10
CA ALA A 159 -0.46 17.03 -6.00
C ALA A 159 -0.63 17.52 -7.45
N ARG A 160 -1.87 17.58 -7.95
CA ARG A 160 -2.19 18.06 -9.29
C ARG A 160 -1.75 19.52 -9.52
N LYS A 161 -1.95 20.41 -8.53
CA LYS A 161 -1.48 21.82 -8.60
C LYS A 161 0.03 21.92 -8.80
N HIS A 162 0.79 20.98 -8.29
CA HIS A 162 2.25 20.94 -8.39
C HIS A 162 2.78 19.96 -9.46
N ALA A 163 1.90 19.46 -10.34
CA ALA A 163 2.23 18.48 -11.38
C ALA A 163 2.88 17.19 -10.82
N VAL A 164 2.55 16.81 -9.59
CA VAL A 164 2.96 15.57 -8.93
C VAL A 164 1.93 14.48 -9.22
N LYS A 165 2.40 13.30 -9.59
CA LYS A 165 1.55 12.17 -9.96
C LYS A 165 1.01 11.45 -8.73
N VAL A 166 -0.23 10.96 -8.83
CA VAL A 166 -0.94 10.25 -7.76
C VAL A 166 -1.09 8.78 -8.10
N VAL A 167 -0.61 7.92 -7.22
CA VAL A 167 -0.84 6.47 -7.24
C VAL A 167 -1.88 6.14 -6.17
N LEU A 168 -2.96 5.48 -6.55
CA LEU A 168 -4.02 5.03 -5.66
C LEU A 168 -4.01 3.51 -5.55
N ASP A 169 -3.79 2.99 -4.35
CA ASP A 169 -4.13 1.63 -3.95
C ASP A 169 -5.55 1.65 -3.38
N PRO A 170 -6.58 1.24 -4.12
CA PRO A 170 -7.99 1.43 -3.71
C PRO A 170 -8.41 0.38 -2.68
N ALA A 171 -7.64 0.20 -1.64
CA ALA A 171 -7.81 -0.82 -0.61
C ALA A 171 -8.07 -0.18 0.78
N PRO A 172 -9.17 -0.55 1.46
CA PRO A 172 -10.28 -1.38 1.00
C PRO A 172 -11.19 -0.66 -0.02
N ALA A 173 -11.71 -1.42 -1.01
CA ALA A 173 -12.46 -0.84 -2.14
C ALA A 173 -13.93 -0.54 -1.86
N GLU A 174 -14.48 -1.06 -0.77
CA GLU A 174 -15.94 -1.09 -0.50
C GLU A 174 -16.62 0.28 -0.52
N ASN A 175 -15.90 1.34 -0.22
CA ASN A 175 -16.45 2.69 -0.17
C ASN A 175 -15.64 3.73 -0.98
N ILE A 176 -14.78 3.28 -1.89
CA ILE A 176 -13.98 4.20 -2.70
C ILE A 176 -14.88 5.01 -3.61
N SER A 177 -14.84 6.33 -3.47
CA SER A 177 -15.67 7.25 -4.26
C SER A 177 -15.13 7.38 -5.70
N LYS A 178 -16.05 7.63 -6.65
CA LYS A 178 -15.65 7.95 -8.03
C LYS A 178 -14.75 9.18 -8.12
N GLU A 179 -14.92 10.12 -7.21
CA GLU A 179 -14.11 11.34 -7.14
C GLU A 179 -12.66 11.01 -6.79
N LEU A 180 -12.43 10.12 -5.81
CA LEU A 180 -11.08 9.67 -5.47
C LEU A 180 -10.45 8.88 -6.61
N LEU A 181 -11.20 7.98 -7.28
CA LEU A 181 -10.72 7.29 -8.47
C LEU A 181 -10.26 8.27 -9.55
N ASN A 182 -11.11 9.26 -9.89
CA ASN A 182 -10.81 10.28 -10.90
C ASN A 182 -9.66 11.22 -10.51
N SER A 183 -9.32 11.27 -9.23
CA SER A 183 -8.23 12.11 -8.72
C SER A 183 -6.85 11.46 -8.84
N SER A 184 -6.78 10.17 -9.23
CA SER A 184 -5.53 9.43 -9.38
C SER A 184 -5.04 9.39 -10.83
N ASP A 185 -3.70 9.30 -11.00
CA ASP A 185 -3.07 9.07 -12.31
C ASP A 185 -2.88 7.57 -12.57
N ILE A 186 -2.61 6.80 -11.52
CA ILE A 186 -2.34 5.36 -11.56
C ILE A 186 -3.20 4.69 -10.50
N ILE A 187 -3.89 3.61 -10.87
CA ILE A 187 -4.69 2.81 -9.94
C ILE A 187 -4.18 1.37 -9.91
N THR A 188 -4.12 0.76 -8.70
CA THR A 188 -3.46 -0.54 -8.50
C THR A 188 -4.29 -1.54 -7.67
N PRO A 189 -5.54 -1.85 -8.01
CA PRO A 189 -6.36 -2.81 -7.25
C PRO A 189 -5.82 -4.24 -7.32
N ASN A 190 -6.16 -5.06 -6.33
CA ASN A 190 -6.12 -6.52 -6.45
C ASN A 190 -7.38 -7.05 -7.17
N GLN A 191 -7.50 -8.38 -7.32
CA GLN A 191 -8.64 -9.02 -7.99
C GLN A 191 -9.99 -8.63 -7.35
N ALA A 192 -10.11 -8.74 -6.04
CA ALA A 192 -11.35 -8.46 -5.32
C ALA A 192 -11.72 -6.96 -5.41
N GLU A 193 -10.74 -6.09 -5.25
CA GLU A 193 -10.90 -4.63 -5.36
C GLU A 193 -11.29 -4.23 -6.79
N ALA A 194 -10.61 -4.78 -7.80
CA ALA A 194 -10.94 -4.53 -9.19
C ALA A 194 -12.36 -5.03 -9.53
N SER A 195 -12.73 -6.21 -9.04
CA SER A 195 -14.09 -6.75 -9.22
C SER A 195 -15.14 -5.86 -8.55
N SER A 196 -14.88 -5.41 -7.33
CA SER A 196 -15.79 -4.50 -6.59
C SER A 196 -15.99 -3.16 -7.32
N ILE A 197 -14.93 -2.56 -7.86
CA ILE A 197 -14.98 -1.25 -8.52
C ILE A 197 -15.63 -1.35 -9.91
N THR A 198 -15.30 -2.39 -10.67
CA THR A 198 -15.69 -2.50 -12.08
C THR A 198 -16.95 -3.32 -12.32
N GLY A 199 -17.33 -4.19 -11.38
CA GLY A 199 -18.38 -5.19 -11.57
C GLY A 199 -17.97 -6.38 -12.45
N ILE A 200 -16.68 -6.47 -12.84
CA ILE A 200 -16.11 -7.57 -13.63
C ILE A 200 -15.49 -8.59 -12.67
N ASP A 201 -15.88 -9.84 -12.76
CA ASP A 201 -15.28 -10.90 -11.94
C ASP A 201 -13.85 -11.22 -12.43
N VAL A 202 -12.84 -10.79 -11.67
CA VAL A 202 -11.42 -10.92 -12.03
C VAL A 202 -10.87 -12.23 -11.51
N ILE A 203 -10.81 -13.22 -12.39
CA ILE A 203 -10.36 -14.59 -12.06
C ILE A 203 -9.11 -15.02 -12.82
N ASP A 204 -8.75 -14.33 -13.89
CA ASP A 204 -7.61 -14.66 -14.76
C ASP A 204 -7.01 -13.40 -15.41
N VAL A 205 -6.01 -13.60 -16.27
CA VAL A 205 -5.32 -12.53 -17.00
C VAL A 205 -6.25 -11.79 -17.96
N GLN A 206 -7.21 -12.50 -18.59
CA GLN A 206 -8.12 -11.90 -19.57
C GLN A 206 -9.14 -10.98 -18.87
N SER A 207 -9.75 -11.43 -17.77
CA SER A 207 -10.66 -10.63 -16.97
C SER A 207 -9.94 -9.48 -16.26
N ALA A 208 -8.67 -9.65 -15.87
CA ALA A 208 -7.83 -8.56 -15.36
C ALA A 208 -7.58 -7.47 -16.42
N LYS A 209 -7.38 -7.85 -17.69
CA LYS A 209 -7.30 -6.91 -18.81
C LYS A 209 -8.59 -6.11 -18.96
N GLU A 210 -9.73 -6.78 -18.92
CA GLU A 210 -11.06 -6.14 -19.06
C GLU A 210 -11.31 -5.18 -17.88
N ALA A 211 -10.98 -5.58 -16.66
CA ALA A 211 -11.05 -4.72 -15.49
C ALA A 211 -10.12 -3.50 -15.60
N CYS A 212 -8.87 -3.67 -16.06
CA CYS A 212 -7.96 -2.55 -16.31
C CYS A 212 -8.54 -1.58 -17.35
N GLN A 213 -9.14 -2.06 -18.42
CA GLN A 213 -9.80 -1.21 -19.42
C GLN A 213 -10.97 -0.41 -18.82
N ALA A 214 -11.79 -1.06 -17.98
CA ALA A 214 -12.89 -0.39 -17.29
C ALA A 214 -12.37 0.66 -16.29
N LEU A 215 -11.28 0.36 -15.56
CA LEU A 215 -10.66 1.27 -14.59
C LEU A 215 -10.16 2.57 -15.23
N LEU A 216 -9.62 2.53 -16.44
CA LEU A 216 -9.26 3.76 -17.18
C LEU A 216 -10.47 4.69 -17.41
N GLY A 217 -11.67 4.13 -17.51
CA GLY A 217 -12.92 4.89 -17.66
C GLY A 217 -13.30 5.74 -16.44
N PHE A 218 -12.68 5.52 -15.28
CA PHE A 218 -12.88 6.33 -14.07
C PHE A 218 -11.92 7.52 -13.96
N GLY A 219 -10.95 7.67 -14.89
CA GLY A 219 -10.06 8.83 -14.93
C GLY A 219 -8.57 8.55 -14.90
N PRO A 220 -8.06 7.48 -14.24
CA PRO A 220 -6.64 7.18 -14.25
C PRO A 220 -6.08 7.01 -15.64
N SER A 221 -4.83 7.43 -15.86
CA SER A 221 -4.13 7.22 -17.12
C SER A 221 -3.43 5.85 -17.20
N VAL A 222 -3.27 5.17 -16.06
CA VAL A 222 -2.69 3.83 -15.94
C VAL A 222 -3.53 3.01 -14.96
N ALA A 223 -3.89 1.80 -15.35
CA ALA A 223 -4.52 0.81 -14.47
C ALA A 223 -3.65 -0.45 -14.41
N ILE A 224 -3.47 -0.96 -13.20
CA ILE A 224 -2.67 -2.18 -12.93
C ILE A 224 -3.50 -3.05 -12.00
N THR A 225 -3.90 -4.25 -12.44
CA THR A 225 -4.62 -5.21 -11.61
C THR A 225 -3.67 -6.31 -11.16
N ARG A 226 -3.50 -6.44 -9.84
CA ARG A 226 -2.71 -7.49 -9.20
C ARG A 226 -3.55 -8.77 -9.14
N ILE A 227 -3.04 -9.86 -9.68
CA ILE A 227 -3.78 -11.14 -9.83
C ILE A 227 -3.10 -12.30 -9.10
N GLY A 228 -2.59 -12.03 -7.91
CA GLY A 228 -2.03 -13.02 -7.00
C GLY A 228 -0.82 -13.74 -7.60
N ASP A 229 -0.86 -15.06 -7.62
CA ASP A 229 0.17 -15.95 -8.17
C ASP A 229 0.31 -15.86 -9.70
N MET A 230 -0.67 -15.29 -10.39
CA MET A 230 -0.58 -14.97 -11.81
C MET A 230 0.17 -13.65 -12.07
N GLY A 231 0.52 -12.86 -11.06
CA GLY A 231 1.30 -11.63 -11.19
C GLY A 231 0.46 -10.37 -11.33
N ALA A 232 0.64 -9.57 -12.40
CA ALA A 232 -0.11 -8.35 -12.61
C ALA A 232 -0.31 -8.04 -14.10
N TYR A 233 -1.49 -7.55 -14.46
CA TYR A 233 -1.79 -6.98 -15.77
C TYR A 233 -1.82 -5.45 -15.68
N TYR A 234 -1.26 -4.77 -16.68
CA TYR A 234 -1.27 -3.31 -16.74
C TYR A 234 -1.69 -2.78 -18.11
N ILE A 235 -2.30 -1.62 -18.12
CA ILE A 235 -2.66 -0.87 -19.33
C ILE A 235 -2.53 0.64 -19.07
N SER A 236 -2.06 1.38 -20.06
CA SER A 236 -2.08 2.84 -20.07
C SER A 236 -3.03 3.39 -21.12
N SER A 237 -3.50 4.62 -20.94
CA SER A 237 -4.32 5.34 -21.91
C SER A 237 -3.57 5.62 -23.24
N SER A 238 -2.23 5.55 -23.25
CA SER A 238 -1.40 5.63 -24.45
C SER A 238 -1.35 4.33 -25.27
N GLY A 239 -1.95 3.24 -24.75
CA GLY A 239 -1.99 1.94 -25.42
C GLY A 239 -0.89 0.96 -25.00
N GLU A 240 0.08 1.38 -24.14
CA GLU A 240 1.03 0.43 -23.55
C GLU A 240 0.30 -0.53 -22.62
N GLN A 241 0.46 -1.83 -22.81
CA GLN A 241 -0.17 -2.85 -22.00
C GLN A 241 0.68 -4.12 -21.95
N GLY A 242 0.48 -4.92 -20.91
CA GLY A 242 1.18 -6.19 -20.78
C GLY A 242 0.80 -6.94 -19.51
N HIS A 243 1.28 -8.17 -19.44
CA HIS A 243 1.18 -9.04 -18.28
C HIS A 243 2.57 -9.39 -17.79
N ILE A 244 2.78 -9.33 -16.50
CA ILE A 244 4.01 -9.76 -15.81
C ILE A 244 3.64 -10.90 -14.87
N ASN A 245 4.19 -12.09 -15.14
CA ASN A 245 3.99 -13.26 -14.27
C ASN A 245 4.61 -13.02 -12.89
N ALA A 246 4.02 -13.60 -11.85
CA ALA A 246 4.62 -13.60 -10.51
C ALA A 246 5.97 -14.33 -10.50
N PHE A 247 6.83 -13.96 -9.57
CA PHE A 247 8.07 -14.71 -9.35
C PHE A 247 7.78 -15.90 -8.44
N LYS A 248 8.37 -17.04 -8.79
CA LYS A 248 8.23 -18.26 -8.00
C LYS A 248 8.97 -18.12 -6.68
N THR A 249 8.24 -18.09 -5.59
CA THR A 249 8.74 -17.99 -4.21
C THR A 249 8.06 -19.03 -3.33
N GLU A 250 8.65 -19.33 -2.18
CA GLU A 250 8.00 -20.12 -1.14
C GLU A 250 7.13 -19.17 -0.28
N VAL A 251 5.81 -19.28 -0.44
CA VAL A 251 4.85 -18.40 0.23
C VAL A 251 4.71 -18.81 1.69
N VAL A 252 5.01 -17.87 2.59
CA VAL A 252 4.86 -17.99 4.05
C VAL A 252 3.63 -17.20 4.53
N ASP A 253 3.48 -15.96 4.02
CA ASP A 253 2.41 -15.05 4.41
C ASP A 253 2.16 -14.04 3.27
N SER A 254 0.91 -13.80 2.88
CA SER A 254 0.57 -12.86 1.81
C SER A 254 0.27 -11.44 2.29
N VAL A 255 0.31 -11.21 3.61
CA VAL A 255 0.06 -9.89 4.20
C VAL A 255 1.06 -8.87 3.66
N ALA A 256 0.56 -7.68 3.34
CA ALA A 256 1.32 -6.54 2.84
C ALA A 256 2.10 -6.74 1.52
N ALA A 257 1.88 -7.85 0.78
CA ALA A 257 2.46 -8.02 -0.55
C ALA A 257 2.05 -6.90 -1.53
N GLY A 258 0.80 -6.41 -1.41
CA GLY A 258 0.30 -5.25 -2.14
C GLY A 258 1.01 -3.95 -1.77
N ASP A 259 1.38 -3.77 -0.50
CA ASP A 259 2.11 -2.59 -0.04
C ASP A 259 3.55 -2.58 -0.57
N ALA A 260 4.22 -3.75 -0.54
CA ALA A 260 5.53 -3.93 -1.17
C ALA A 260 5.49 -3.68 -2.68
N PHE A 261 4.44 -4.15 -3.37
CA PHE A 261 4.21 -3.88 -4.79
C PHE A 261 4.09 -2.38 -5.05
N ASN A 262 3.21 -1.68 -4.33
CA ASN A 262 2.96 -0.24 -4.54
C ASN A 262 4.17 0.62 -4.20
N GLY A 263 4.89 0.31 -3.14
CA GLY A 263 6.16 0.95 -2.80
C GLY A 263 7.18 0.80 -3.93
N SER A 264 7.38 -0.43 -4.44
CA SER A 264 8.35 -0.72 -5.50
C SER A 264 7.95 -0.11 -6.85
N LEU A 265 6.67 -0.16 -7.21
CA LEU A 265 6.13 0.50 -8.41
C LEU A 265 6.50 1.98 -8.41
N THR A 266 6.17 2.65 -7.31
CA THR A 266 6.32 4.10 -7.22
C THR A 266 7.79 4.51 -7.18
N VAL A 267 8.65 3.79 -6.47
CA VAL A 267 10.12 4.02 -6.48
C VAL A 267 10.68 3.82 -7.88
N SER A 268 10.25 2.78 -8.60
CA SER A 268 10.71 2.50 -9.97
C SER A 268 10.31 3.62 -10.92
N LEU A 269 9.04 4.05 -10.89
CA LEU A 269 8.55 5.16 -11.72
C LEU A 269 9.28 6.48 -11.40
N ALA A 270 9.50 6.77 -10.12
CA ALA A 270 10.23 7.97 -9.69
C ALA A 270 11.70 7.97 -10.12
N ASN A 271 12.30 6.80 -10.33
CA ASN A 271 13.63 6.64 -10.92
C ASN A 271 13.62 6.73 -12.45
N GLY A 272 12.47 6.94 -13.10
CA GLY A 272 12.33 7.11 -14.54
C GLY A 272 12.41 5.82 -15.34
N THR A 273 12.08 4.67 -14.75
CA THR A 273 11.95 3.41 -15.50
C THR A 273 10.67 3.40 -16.36
N THR A 274 10.63 2.55 -17.39
CA THR A 274 9.39 2.32 -18.16
C THR A 274 8.30 1.72 -17.29
N LEU A 275 7.03 1.86 -17.69
CA LEU A 275 5.91 1.27 -16.97
C LEU A 275 6.08 -0.26 -16.84
N GLN A 276 6.44 -0.93 -17.93
CA GLN A 276 6.71 -2.37 -17.92
C GLN A 276 7.77 -2.75 -16.87
N GLN A 277 8.90 -2.03 -16.83
CA GLN A 277 9.96 -2.31 -15.87
C GLN A 277 9.53 -2.00 -14.43
N ALA A 278 8.75 -0.95 -14.23
CA ALA A 278 8.21 -0.60 -12.92
C ALA A 278 7.25 -1.68 -12.39
N VAL A 279 6.34 -2.18 -13.23
CA VAL A 279 5.44 -3.29 -12.88
C VAL A 279 6.23 -4.57 -12.61
N HIS A 280 7.25 -4.87 -13.41
CA HIS A 280 8.12 -6.04 -13.20
C HIS A 280 8.84 -5.99 -11.84
N ASN A 281 9.41 -4.84 -11.47
CA ASN A 281 10.04 -4.64 -10.17
C ASN A 281 9.01 -4.75 -9.03
N ALA A 282 7.80 -4.22 -9.23
CA ALA A 282 6.73 -4.26 -8.25
C ALA A 282 6.24 -5.70 -8.00
N VAL A 283 6.07 -6.50 -9.06
CA VAL A 283 5.74 -7.93 -8.94
C VAL A 283 6.83 -8.68 -8.18
N ALA A 284 8.11 -8.41 -8.45
CA ALA A 284 9.22 -9.02 -7.72
C ALA A 284 9.19 -8.65 -6.22
N ALA A 285 8.92 -7.38 -5.88
CA ALA A 285 8.82 -6.94 -4.50
C ALA A 285 7.63 -7.58 -3.78
N GLY A 286 6.45 -7.62 -4.41
CA GLY A 286 5.28 -8.31 -3.88
C GLY A 286 5.53 -9.81 -3.66
N SER A 287 6.16 -10.49 -4.62
CA SER A 287 6.53 -11.92 -4.48
C SER A 287 7.52 -12.15 -3.33
N LEU A 288 8.49 -11.25 -3.12
CA LEU A 288 9.42 -11.35 -1.98
C LEU A 288 8.73 -11.14 -0.64
N ALA A 289 7.82 -10.19 -0.55
CA ALA A 289 7.10 -9.93 0.68
C ALA A 289 6.35 -11.17 1.17
N THR A 290 5.85 -12.01 0.24
CA THR A 290 5.15 -13.25 0.64
C THR A 290 6.05 -14.30 1.30
N THR A 291 7.38 -14.16 1.25
CA THR A 291 8.34 -15.13 1.83
C THR A 291 8.64 -14.91 3.31
N VAL A 292 8.13 -13.81 3.88
CA VAL A 292 8.39 -13.42 5.29
C VAL A 292 7.07 -13.14 5.99
N LYS A 293 6.92 -13.61 7.23
CA LYS A 293 5.72 -13.38 8.04
C LYS A 293 5.60 -11.91 8.47
N GLY A 294 4.37 -11.39 8.42
CA GLY A 294 4.00 -10.06 8.92
C GLY A 294 4.10 -8.95 7.88
N ALA A 295 3.68 -7.73 8.24
CA ALA A 295 3.53 -6.61 7.33
C ALA A 295 4.85 -5.85 7.08
N GLN A 296 5.24 -4.92 7.96
CA GLN A 296 6.45 -4.11 7.75
C GLN A 296 7.73 -4.95 7.74
N GLY A 297 7.75 -6.06 8.52
CA GLY A 297 8.88 -6.99 8.57
C GLY A 297 9.19 -7.65 7.22
N SER A 298 8.18 -7.85 6.38
CA SER A 298 8.29 -8.51 5.08
C SER A 298 8.77 -7.61 3.93
N MET A 299 8.80 -6.29 4.11
CA MET A 299 9.19 -5.35 3.07
C MET A 299 10.62 -5.61 2.58
N PRO A 300 10.82 -5.89 1.27
CA PRO A 300 12.13 -6.22 0.74
C PRO A 300 13.02 -4.99 0.56
N THR A 301 14.34 -5.21 0.58
CA THR A 301 15.34 -4.22 0.19
C THR A 301 15.54 -4.19 -1.32
N ALA A 302 16.13 -3.09 -1.83
CA ALA A 302 16.45 -2.95 -3.25
C ALA A 302 17.36 -4.09 -3.77
N ASP A 303 18.30 -4.57 -2.96
CA ASP A 303 19.22 -5.65 -3.36
C ASP A 303 18.50 -7.00 -3.40
N GLN A 304 17.56 -7.26 -2.50
CA GLN A 304 16.73 -8.47 -2.56
C GLN A 304 15.88 -8.51 -3.84
N VAL A 305 15.24 -7.38 -4.20
CA VAL A 305 14.46 -7.27 -5.44
C VAL A 305 15.34 -7.51 -6.66
N LYS A 306 16.50 -6.84 -6.77
CA LYS A 306 17.46 -7.06 -7.86
C LYS A 306 17.92 -8.51 -7.97
N ASN A 307 18.22 -9.14 -6.83
CA ASN A 307 18.68 -10.51 -6.80
C ASN A 307 17.60 -11.51 -7.25
N LEU A 308 16.33 -11.30 -6.89
CA LEU A 308 15.23 -12.13 -7.37
C LEU A 308 15.06 -12.00 -8.89
N ILE A 309 15.05 -10.78 -9.39
CA ILE A 309 14.94 -10.50 -10.83
C ILE A 309 16.10 -11.15 -11.60
N ALA A 310 17.33 -11.03 -11.11
CA ALA A 310 18.50 -11.62 -11.75
C ALA A 310 18.45 -13.16 -11.81
N LYS A 311 17.77 -13.82 -10.87
CA LYS A 311 17.56 -15.28 -10.87
C LYS A 311 16.53 -15.75 -11.92
N GLY A 312 15.67 -14.84 -12.41
CA GLY A 312 14.76 -15.07 -13.55
C GLY A 312 13.73 -16.18 -13.37
N LYS A 313 13.38 -16.56 -12.15
CA LYS A 313 12.40 -17.64 -11.88
C LYS A 313 10.99 -17.04 -11.79
N HIS A 314 10.22 -17.14 -12.88
CA HIS A 314 8.78 -16.85 -12.89
C HIS A 314 7.97 -18.13 -12.64
N SER A 315 6.74 -17.96 -12.10
CA SER A 315 5.73 -19.03 -11.94
C SER A 315 5.12 -19.42 -13.27
#